data_6c0732d5ab01bffd69c429273fe802c8
#
_entry.id   6c0732d5ab01bffd69c429273fe802c8
#
_cell.length_a   1.000
_cell.length_b   1.000
_cell.length_c   1.000
_cell.angle_alpha   90.00
_cell.angle_beta   90.00
_cell.angle_gamma   90.00
#
_symmetry.space_group_name_H-M   'P 1'
#
loop_
_entity.id
_entity.type
_entity.pdbx_description
1 polymer ?
#
loop_
_entity_poly.entity_id
_entity_poly.type
_entity_poly.pdbx_seq_one_letter_code
_entity_poly.pdbx_strand_id
1 'polypeptide(L)'
;EAMRGTEAIERMLALAGTLGVHEVWLSEAKPAVASLWDPALVLTEDERRAVAAFQDRWNAGIRRQGSGVTLNFLGHFEGAEQFGCNAGRKMVYVDAFGEVSPCVFLPCSIGNVRERPLRELIADMFPRFPSEDRCFANRNWPLVRELSGGVLPMTPTGTCALLDRVSFRPLSAFNLRYAGGRRPS
;
A
#
# COMPACT_ATOMS: atom_id res chain seq x y z
N GLU A 1 1.72 -18.82 -11.48
CA GLU A 1 2.88 -17.95 -11.85
C GLU A 1 2.44 -16.52 -11.78
N ALA A 2 2.99 -15.75 -10.83
CA ALA A 2 2.57 -14.40 -10.62
C ALA A 2 2.82 -13.55 -11.89
N MET A 3 2.00 -12.54 -12.13
CA MET A 3 2.14 -11.60 -13.25
C MET A 3 3.39 -10.72 -13.09
N ARG A 4 4.58 -11.34 -13.10
CA ARG A 4 5.87 -10.65 -12.96
C ARG A 4 6.38 -10.11 -14.28
N GLY A 5 5.89 -10.65 -15.40
CA GLY A 5 6.26 -10.19 -16.74
C GLY A 5 5.21 -9.29 -17.37
N THR A 6 5.63 -8.27 -18.08
CA THR A 6 4.73 -7.35 -18.79
C THR A 6 3.87 -8.04 -19.83
N GLU A 7 4.32 -9.17 -20.40
CA GLU A 7 3.53 -10.00 -21.35
C GLU A 7 2.24 -10.55 -20.74
N ALA A 8 2.29 -11.00 -19.47
CA ALA A 8 1.10 -11.48 -18.79
C ALA A 8 0.09 -10.36 -18.56
N ILE A 9 0.58 -9.17 -18.22
CA ILE A 9 -0.24 -7.97 -18.06
C ILE A 9 -0.88 -7.59 -19.41
N GLU A 10 -0.12 -7.64 -20.49
CA GLU A 10 -0.59 -7.31 -21.84
C GLU A 10 -1.71 -8.27 -22.29
N ARG A 11 -1.54 -9.58 -22.10
CA ARG A 11 -2.59 -10.57 -22.39
C ARG A 11 -3.85 -10.33 -21.55
N MET A 12 -3.70 -9.99 -20.28
CA MET A 12 -4.82 -9.65 -19.41
C MET A 12 -5.57 -8.40 -19.90
N LEU A 13 -4.84 -7.35 -20.29
CA LEU A 13 -5.44 -6.11 -20.83
C LEU A 13 -6.15 -6.36 -22.15
N ALA A 14 -5.59 -7.20 -23.03
CA ALA A 14 -6.23 -7.60 -24.27
C ALA A 14 -7.57 -8.32 -23.99
N LEU A 15 -7.57 -9.29 -23.05
CA LEU A 15 -8.80 -9.96 -22.63
C LEU A 15 -9.81 -8.97 -22.02
N ALA A 16 -9.37 -8.09 -21.14
CA ALA A 16 -10.21 -7.06 -20.54
C ALA A 16 -10.90 -6.19 -21.61
N GLY A 17 -10.18 -5.84 -22.67
CA GLY A 17 -10.73 -5.11 -23.81
C GLY A 17 -11.82 -5.87 -24.53
N THR A 18 -11.67 -7.18 -24.76
CA THR A 18 -12.71 -8.01 -25.39
C THR A 18 -13.98 -8.13 -24.55
N LEU A 19 -13.85 -7.95 -23.23
CA LEU A 19 -14.96 -8.00 -22.27
C LEU A 19 -15.60 -6.62 -22.01
N GLY A 20 -15.16 -5.57 -22.72
CA GLY A 20 -15.70 -4.23 -22.56
C GLY A 20 -15.26 -3.54 -21.25
N VAL A 21 -14.19 -4.01 -20.61
CA VAL A 21 -13.60 -3.36 -19.44
C VAL A 21 -12.85 -2.11 -19.87
N HIS A 22 -13.03 -1.00 -19.15
CA HIS A 22 -12.39 0.28 -19.48
C HIS A 22 -11.14 0.55 -18.68
N GLU A 23 -11.00 -0.06 -17.51
CA GLU A 23 -9.92 0.21 -16.57
C GLU A 23 -9.55 -1.05 -15.79
N VAL A 24 -8.25 -1.28 -15.65
CA VAL A 24 -7.68 -2.38 -14.85
C VAL A 24 -6.77 -1.80 -13.77
N TRP A 25 -6.95 -2.26 -12.54
CA TRP A 25 -6.10 -1.93 -11.41
C TRP A 25 -5.25 -3.13 -11.01
N LEU A 26 -3.93 -2.95 -11.04
CA LEU A 26 -2.97 -3.92 -10.52
C LEU A 26 -2.53 -3.53 -9.13
N SER A 27 -2.56 -4.49 -8.20
CA SER A 27 -1.99 -4.35 -6.87
C SER A 27 -0.85 -5.34 -6.70
N GLU A 28 0.17 -4.96 -5.97
CA GLU A 28 1.13 -5.93 -5.44
C GLU A 28 0.45 -6.85 -4.42
N ALA A 29 0.96 -8.06 -4.28
CA ALA A 29 0.58 -8.93 -3.17
C ALA A 29 0.88 -8.21 -1.85
N LYS A 30 -0.11 -8.15 -0.97
CA LYS A 30 -0.01 -7.53 0.35
C LYS A 30 -0.19 -8.61 1.42
N PRO A 31 0.56 -8.56 2.50
CA PRO A 31 0.53 -9.56 3.55
C PRO A 31 -0.69 -9.42 4.48
N ALA A 32 -1.90 -9.47 3.92
CA ALA A 32 -3.13 -9.28 4.68
C ALA A 32 -3.47 -10.48 5.58
N VAL A 33 -2.99 -11.69 5.22
CA VAL A 33 -3.25 -12.93 5.97
C VAL A 33 -1.95 -13.70 6.17
N ALA A 34 -1.58 -13.91 7.42
CA ALA A 34 -0.29 -14.51 7.78
C ALA A 34 -0.04 -15.89 7.18
N SER A 35 -1.09 -16.73 7.09
CA SER A 35 -0.99 -18.11 6.57
C SER A 35 -0.82 -18.18 5.05
N LEU A 36 -1.17 -17.12 4.31
CA LEU A 36 -1.10 -17.07 2.86
C LEU A 36 0.06 -16.20 2.35
N TRP A 37 0.84 -15.60 3.26
CA TRP A 37 1.95 -14.76 2.89
C TRP A 37 3.14 -15.56 2.35
N ASP A 38 3.51 -15.24 1.12
CA ASP A 38 4.74 -15.72 0.49
C ASP A 38 5.60 -14.51 0.08
N PRO A 39 6.81 -14.34 0.67
CA PRO A 39 7.72 -13.27 0.28
C PRO A 39 8.08 -13.28 -1.21
N ALA A 40 8.01 -14.45 -1.85
CA ALA A 40 8.25 -14.57 -3.28
C ALA A 40 7.19 -13.89 -4.15
N LEU A 41 6.04 -13.51 -3.59
CA LEU A 41 5.00 -12.75 -4.29
C LEU A 41 5.24 -11.23 -4.28
N VAL A 42 6.16 -10.73 -3.46
CA VAL A 42 6.53 -9.31 -3.43
C VAL A 42 7.41 -9.01 -4.64
N LEU A 43 7.07 -7.95 -5.37
CA LEU A 43 7.87 -7.50 -6.50
C LEU A 43 9.22 -6.94 -6.01
N THR A 44 10.26 -7.28 -6.73
CA THR A 44 11.55 -6.60 -6.59
C THR A 44 11.43 -5.15 -7.08
N GLU A 45 12.41 -4.31 -6.76
CA GLU A 45 12.44 -2.92 -7.22
C GLU A 45 12.49 -2.81 -8.74
N ASP A 46 13.23 -3.72 -9.39
CA ASP A 46 13.34 -3.76 -10.85
C ASP A 46 12.02 -4.18 -11.52
N GLU A 47 11.36 -5.20 -10.97
CA GLU A 47 10.03 -5.63 -11.43
C GLU A 47 9.01 -4.50 -11.27
N ARG A 48 9.02 -3.79 -10.13
CA ARG A 48 8.12 -2.66 -9.89
C ARG A 48 8.35 -1.53 -10.88
N ARG A 49 9.62 -1.18 -11.15
CA ARG A 49 9.97 -0.17 -12.18
C ARG A 49 9.54 -0.60 -13.57
N ALA A 50 9.71 -1.88 -13.90
CA ALA A 50 9.31 -2.42 -15.20
C ALA A 50 7.78 -2.33 -15.41
N VAL A 51 6.99 -2.67 -14.39
CA VAL A 51 5.52 -2.56 -14.44
C VAL A 51 5.08 -1.09 -14.54
N ALA A 52 5.69 -0.20 -13.76
CA ALA A 52 5.38 1.24 -13.83
C ALA A 52 5.69 1.82 -15.22
N ALA A 53 6.87 1.52 -15.77
CA ALA A 53 7.24 1.95 -17.11
C ALA A 53 6.34 1.33 -18.20
N PHE A 54 5.88 0.11 -18.01
CA PHE A 54 4.90 -0.50 -18.90
C PHE A 54 3.56 0.25 -18.84
N GLN A 55 3.04 0.54 -17.64
CA GLN A 55 1.83 1.35 -17.47
C GLN A 55 1.91 2.68 -18.24
N ASP A 56 3.02 3.41 -18.09
CA ASP A 56 3.18 4.72 -18.73
C ASP A 56 3.16 4.62 -20.26
N ARG A 57 3.88 3.63 -20.82
CA ARG A 57 3.87 3.38 -22.27
C ARG A 57 2.49 2.94 -22.78
N TRP A 58 1.85 2.02 -22.06
CA TRP A 58 0.52 1.51 -22.41
C TRP A 58 -0.51 2.63 -22.43
N ASN A 59 -0.61 3.38 -21.34
CA ASN A 59 -1.60 4.48 -21.22
C ASN A 59 -1.30 5.62 -22.20
N ALA A 60 -0.05 5.88 -22.54
CA ALA A 60 0.30 6.82 -23.61
C ALA A 60 -0.21 6.34 -24.97
N GLY A 61 -0.18 5.04 -25.25
CA GLY A 61 -0.79 4.42 -26.42
C GLY A 61 -2.30 4.65 -26.47
N ILE A 62 -2.99 4.33 -25.36
CA ILE A 62 -4.45 4.53 -25.24
C ILE A 62 -4.84 6.00 -25.46
N ARG A 63 -4.12 6.94 -24.88
CA ARG A 63 -4.37 8.39 -25.09
C ARG A 63 -4.25 8.80 -26.54
N ARG A 64 -3.29 8.24 -27.29
CA ARG A 64 -3.12 8.53 -28.73
C ARG A 64 -4.23 7.93 -29.58
N GLN A 65 -4.72 6.75 -29.22
CA GLN A 65 -5.79 6.06 -29.94
C GLN A 65 -7.20 6.59 -29.58
N GLY A 66 -7.33 7.28 -28.45
CA GLY A 66 -8.60 7.82 -27.95
C GLY A 66 -9.55 6.76 -27.37
N SER A 67 -9.15 5.50 -27.34
CA SER A 67 -9.96 4.39 -26.79
C SER A 67 -9.08 3.23 -26.36
N GLY A 68 -9.59 2.40 -25.44
CA GLY A 68 -8.93 1.18 -24.96
C GLY A 68 -8.99 1.05 -23.44
N VAL A 69 -8.36 0.00 -22.92
CA VAL A 69 -8.30 -0.31 -21.48
C VAL A 69 -7.15 0.43 -20.83
N THR A 70 -7.42 1.30 -19.87
CA THR A 70 -6.38 1.95 -19.07
C THR A 70 -5.85 1.00 -17.99
N LEU A 71 -4.55 1.11 -17.71
CA LEU A 71 -3.87 0.37 -16.67
C LEU A 71 -3.49 1.30 -15.52
N ASN A 72 -3.82 0.93 -14.29
CA ASN A 72 -3.37 1.60 -13.06
C ASN A 72 -2.63 0.60 -12.17
N PHE A 73 -1.36 0.85 -11.93
CA PHE A 73 -0.55 0.06 -11.03
C PHE A 73 -0.39 0.79 -9.69
N LEU A 74 -0.95 0.22 -8.61
CA LEU A 74 -0.91 0.84 -7.28
C LEU A 74 0.52 1.02 -6.76
N GLY A 75 1.44 0.10 -7.09
CA GLY A 75 2.85 0.23 -6.73
C GLY A 75 3.54 1.47 -7.32
N HIS A 76 3.07 1.98 -8.46
CA HIS A 76 3.52 3.26 -9.00
C HIS A 76 3.15 4.42 -8.07
N PHE A 77 1.90 4.46 -7.60
CA PHE A 77 1.41 5.51 -6.71
C PHE A 77 2.02 5.43 -5.31
N GLU A 78 2.35 4.22 -4.84
CA GLU A 78 3.01 3.98 -3.55
C GLU A 78 4.54 4.21 -3.61
N GLY A 79 5.09 4.53 -4.77
CA GLY A 79 6.52 4.76 -4.98
C GLY A 79 7.03 6.11 -4.48
N ALA A 80 8.35 6.23 -4.34
CA ALA A 80 9.04 7.42 -3.84
C ALA A 80 8.81 8.67 -4.70
N GLU A 81 8.59 8.50 -5.99
CA GLU A 81 8.36 9.60 -6.93
C GLU A 81 6.90 10.08 -6.98
N GLN A 82 6.01 9.41 -6.25
CA GLN A 82 4.58 9.70 -6.22
C GLN A 82 4.11 10.02 -4.79
N PHE A 83 3.09 9.33 -4.29
CA PHE A 83 2.49 9.63 -2.99
C PHE A 83 3.18 8.91 -1.83
N GLY A 84 3.94 7.85 -2.11
CA GLY A 84 4.50 6.96 -1.12
C GLY A 84 3.42 6.16 -0.38
N CYS A 85 3.81 5.52 0.72
CA CYS A 85 2.89 4.78 1.57
C CYS A 85 1.94 5.72 2.31
N ASN A 86 0.64 5.45 2.21
CA ASN A 86 -0.41 6.24 2.84
C ASN A 86 -0.83 5.72 4.23
N ALA A 87 -0.30 4.57 4.66
CA ALA A 87 -0.66 3.92 5.92
C ALA A 87 -0.47 4.87 7.12
N GLY A 88 -1.51 5.05 7.92
CA GLY A 88 -1.50 5.87 9.12
C GLY A 88 -1.32 7.36 8.90
N ARG A 89 -1.14 7.81 7.66
CA ARG A 89 -0.89 9.22 7.33
C ARG A 89 -2.01 9.86 6.52
N LYS A 90 -2.43 9.20 5.44
CA LYS A 90 -3.52 9.65 4.56
C LYS A 90 -4.63 8.61 4.49
N MET A 91 -4.43 7.47 5.12
CA MET A 91 -5.36 6.36 5.16
C MET A 91 -5.49 5.89 6.61
N VAL A 92 -6.70 5.56 6.98
CA VAL A 92 -7.07 4.84 8.20
C VAL A 92 -8.06 3.76 7.80
N TYR A 93 -7.99 2.62 8.43
CA TYR A 93 -8.92 1.53 8.25
C TYR A 93 -9.60 1.20 9.58
N VAL A 94 -10.91 1.04 9.55
CA VAL A 94 -11.71 0.57 10.71
C VAL A 94 -12.40 -0.71 10.25
N ASP A 95 -12.16 -1.80 10.93
CA ASP A 95 -12.77 -3.07 10.62
C ASP A 95 -14.21 -3.21 11.17
N ALA A 96 -14.86 -4.33 10.84
CA ALA A 96 -16.23 -4.62 11.29
C ALA A 96 -16.37 -4.76 12.82
N PHE A 97 -15.28 -4.99 13.52
CA PHE A 97 -15.24 -5.11 15.00
C PHE A 97 -14.90 -3.79 15.68
N GLY A 98 -14.59 -2.75 14.91
CA GLY A 98 -14.23 -1.43 15.41
C GLY A 98 -12.74 -1.22 15.64
N GLU A 99 -11.88 -2.19 15.29
CA GLU A 99 -10.43 -2.04 15.37
C GLU A 99 -9.93 -1.02 14.33
N VAL A 100 -9.07 -0.13 14.79
CA VAL A 100 -8.47 0.93 13.95
C VAL A 100 -7.05 0.55 13.60
N SER A 101 -6.77 0.53 12.29
CA SER A 101 -5.46 0.19 11.72
C SER A 101 -4.97 1.26 10.75
N PRO A 102 -3.66 1.39 10.54
CA PRO A 102 -3.09 2.38 9.61
C PRO A 102 -3.50 2.16 8.15
N CYS A 103 -3.79 0.93 7.78
CA CYS A 103 -4.13 0.51 6.42
C CYS A 103 -4.84 -0.85 6.47
N VAL A 104 -5.72 -1.11 5.51
CA VAL A 104 -6.40 -2.42 5.36
C VAL A 104 -5.43 -3.60 5.23
N PHE A 105 -4.23 -3.37 4.70
CA PHE A 105 -3.21 -4.40 4.52
C PHE A 105 -2.19 -4.49 5.68
N LEU A 106 -2.29 -3.62 6.66
CA LEU A 106 -1.41 -3.61 7.82
C LEU A 106 -2.23 -3.88 9.09
N PRO A 107 -2.34 -5.14 9.51
CA PRO A 107 -3.21 -5.53 10.61
C PRO A 107 -2.58 -5.21 11.98
N CYS A 108 -2.31 -3.94 12.22
CA CYS A 108 -1.73 -3.38 13.44
C CYS A 108 -2.78 -2.52 14.13
N SER A 109 -3.37 -3.00 15.23
CA SER A 109 -4.36 -2.22 15.98
C SER A 109 -3.71 -1.02 16.67
N ILE A 110 -4.37 0.13 16.55
CA ILE A 110 -4.09 1.35 17.33
C ILE A 110 -5.06 1.47 18.52
N GLY A 111 -6.14 0.74 18.46
CA GLY A 111 -7.22 0.70 19.44
C GLY A 111 -8.58 0.53 18.78
N ASN A 112 -9.64 0.53 19.59
CA ASN A 112 -10.99 0.25 19.14
C ASN A 112 -11.89 1.48 19.29
N VAL A 113 -12.72 1.77 18.27
CA VAL A 113 -13.64 2.93 18.27
C VAL A 113 -14.77 2.78 19.30
N ARG A 114 -15.01 1.57 19.82
CA ARG A 114 -15.98 1.33 20.89
C ARG A 114 -15.45 1.75 22.26
N GLU A 115 -14.13 1.85 22.40
CA GLU A 115 -13.44 2.18 23.66
C GLU A 115 -12.94 3.63 23.67
N ARG A 116 -12.54 4.14 22.50
CA ARG A 116 -11.98 5.50 22.35
C ARG A 116 -12.50 6.18 21.09
N PRO A 117 -12.76 7.50 21.14
CA PRO A 117 -13.15 8.26 19.96
C PRO A 117 -12.13 8.13 18.80
N LEU A 118 -12.63 7.90 17.58
CA LEU A 118 -11.78 7.75 16.38
C LEU A 118 -10.77 8.90 16.20
N ARG A 119 -11.17 10.13 16.51
CA ARG A 119 -10.29 11.33 16.43
C ARG A 119 -9.03 11.19 17.31
N GLU A 120 -9.15 10.57 18.48
CA GLU A 120 -8.03 10.36 19.41
C GLU A 120 -7.11 9.25 18.89
N LEU A 121 -7.69 8.16 18.41
CA LEU A 121 -6.93 7.07 17.79
C LEU A 121 -6.14 7.55 16.56
N ILE A 122 -6.74 8.41 15.73
CA ILE A 122 -6.05 9.03 14.59
C ILE A 122 -4.94 9.98 15.06
N ALA A 123 -5.18 10.78 16.11
CA ALA A 123 -4.18 11.68 16.66
C ALA A 123 -2.96 10.92 17.22
N ASP A 124 -3.18 9.77 17.85
CA ASP A 124 -2.11 8.88 18.34
C ASP A 124 -1.36 8.17 17.20
N MET A 125 -2.08 7.79 16.15
CA MET A 125 -1.52 7.07 15.01
C MET A 125 -0.64 7.97 14.13
N PHE A 126 -1.12 9.19 13.86
CA PHE A 126 -0.55 10.08 12.88
C PHE A 126 0.96 10.37 13.06
N PRO A 127 1.49 10.65 14.27
CA PRO A 127 2.92 10.87 14.46
C PRO A 127 3.77 9.59 14.35
N ARG A 128 3.15 8.41 14.52
CA ARG A 128 3.84 7.13 14.54
C ARG A 128 4.07 6.53 13.16
N PHE A 129 3.32 6.97 12.16
CA PHE A 129 3.41 6.48 10.77
C PHE A 129 3.81 7.64 9.84
N PRO A 130 5.10 7.95 9.75
CA PRO A 130 5.58 8.92 8.76
C PRO A 130 5.33 8.36 7.35
N SER A 131 5.09 9.24 6.40
CA SER A 131 5.02 8.83 5.00
C SER A 131 6.34 8.19 4.54
N GLU A 132 6.26 7.07 3.84
CA GLU A 132 7.40 6.29 3.40
C GLU A 132 7.50 6.18 1.88
N ASP A 133 8.68 5.84 1.39
CA ASP A 133 9.00 5.71 -0.02
C ASP A 133 8.42 4.44 -0.68
N ARG A 134 7.87 3.52 0.10
CA ARG A 134 7.21 2.30 -0.37
C ARG A 134 6.27 1.71 0.68
N CYS A 135 5.51 0.71 0.27
CA CYS A 135 4.54 0.03 1.14
C CYS A 135 5.17 -0.48 2.45
N PHE A 136 4.71 0.07 3.57
CA PHE A 136 5.15 -0.30 4.91
C PHE A 136 4.90 -1.79 5.21
N ALA A 137 3.71 -2.30 4.85
CA ALA A 137 3.35 -3.68 5.10
C ALA A 137 4.30 -4.65 4.40
N ASN A 138 4.58 -4.46 3.09
CA ASN A 138 5.48 -5.33 2.34
C ASN A 138 6.91 -5.32 2.90
N ARG A 139 7.38 -4.14 3.33
CA ARG A 139 8.75 -4.01 3.83
C ARG A 139 8.94 -4.62 5.21
N ASN A 140 7.97 -4.49 6.09
CA ASN A 140 8.11 -4.85 7.50
C ASN A 140 7.37 -6.15 7.86
N TRP A 141 6.84 -6.89 6.88
CA TRP A 141 6.06 -8.08 7.15
C TRP A 141 6.78 -9.15 7.96
N PRO A 142 8.08 -9.45 7.75
CA PRO A 142 8.79 -10.42 8.59
C PRO A 142 8.69 -10.06 10.08
N LEU A 143 8.83 -8.77 10.40
CA LEU A 143 8.75 -8.27 11.76
C LEU A 143 7.31 -8.27 12.30
N VAL A 144 6.33 -7.92 11.47
CA VAL A 144 4.89 -8.05 11.83
C VAL A 144 4.56 -9.49 12.18
N ARG A 145 5.00 -10.44 11.35
CA ARG A 145 4.78 -11.87 11.57
C ARG A 145 5.44 -12.37 12.87
N GLU A 146 6.67 -11.94 13.14
CA GLU A 146 7.40 -12.28 14.36
C GLU A 146 6.65 -11.78 15.60
N LEU A 147 6.30 -10.49 15.62
CA LEU A 147 5.71 -9.84 16.80
C LEU A 147 4.23 -10.17 17.03
N SER A 148 3.52 -10.58 15.98
CA SER A 148 2.12 -10.97 16.09
C SER A 148 1.93 -12.35 16.71
N GLY A 149 2.97 -13.19 16.72
CA GLY A 149 2.84 -14.59 17.12
C GLY A 149 1.83 -15.38 16.28
N GLY A 150 1.49 -14.91 15.08
CA GLY A 150 0.49 -15.50 14.19
C GLY A 150 -0.94 -15.06 14.47
N VAL A 151 -1.16 -14.17 15.44
CA VAL A 151 -2.49 -13.62 15.78
C VAL A 151 -2.63 -12.23 15.17
N LEU A 152 -3.68 -12.03 14.38
CA LEU A 152 -3.98 -10.76 13.71
C LEU A 152 -5.44 -10.34 13.94
N PRO A 153 -5.71 -9.05 14.06
CA PRO A 153 -4.75 -7.94 14.11
C PRO A 153 -3.86 -7.98 15.35
N MET A 154 -2.66 -7.43 15.24
CA MET A 154 -1.76 -7.22 16.38
C MET A 154 -2.44 -6.30 17.40
N THR A 155 -2.21 -6.57 18.67
CA THR A 155 -2.68 -5.69 19.76
C THR A 155 -2.01 -4.31 19.68
N PRO A 156 -2.56 -3.26 20.31
CA PRO A 156 -1.91 -1.96 20.41
C PRO A 156 -0.49 -2.03 21.00
N THR A 157 -0.26 -2.88 21.99
CA THR A 157 1.07 -3.12 22.59
C THR A 157 2.03 -3.74 21.57
N GLY A 158 1.58 -4.76 20.82
CA GLY A 158 2.36 -5.37 19.74
C GLY A 158 2.68 -4.37 18.62
N THR A 159 1.74 -3.51 18.28
CA THR A 159 1.94 -2.42 17.33
C THR A 159 3.00 -1.42 17.81
N CYS A 160 3.00 -1.04 19.07
CA CYS A 160 4.07 -0.20 19.64
C CYS A 160 5.43 -0.89 19.52
N ALA A 161 5.53 -2.16 19.93
CA ALA A 161 6.78 -2.92 19.81
C ALA A 161 7.28 -3.05 18.36
N LEU A 162 6.37 -3.15 17.38
CA LEU A 162 6.72 -3.09 15.96
C LEU A 162 7.35 -1.75 15.61
N LEU A 163 6.68 -0.65 15.98
CA LEU A 163 7.11 0.70 15.61
C LEU A 163 8.45 1.09 16.24
N ASP A 164 8.76 0.57 17.42
CA ASP A 164 10.06 0.78 18.09
C ASP A 164 11.21 0.06 17.37
N ARG A 165 10.92 -0.94 16.55
CA ARG A 165 11.92 -1.77 15.84
C ARG A 165 12.05 -1.45 14.36
N VAL A 166 11.09 -0.75 13.76
CA VAL A 166 11.15 -0.42 12.34
C VAL A 166 12.03 0.79 12.07
N SER A 167 12.76 0.74 10.96
CA SER A 167 13.48 1.89 10.43
C SER A 167 12.66 2.53 9.32
N PHE A 168 12.21 3.75 9.55
CA PHE A 168 11.47 4.49 8.53
C PHE A 168 12.41 5.05 7.45
N ARG A 169 11.93 5.09 6.21
CA ARG A 169 12.61 5.73 5.09
C ARG A 169 11.87 7.00 4.73
N PRO A 170 12.49 8.17 4.84
CA PRO A 170 11.83 9.43 4.51
C PRO A 170 11.47 9.46 3.03
N LEU A 171 10.33 10.08 2.73
CA LEU A 171 9.92 10.38 1.36
C LEU A 171 10.92 11.31 0.67
N SER A 172 10.97 11.25 -0.66
CA SER A 172 11.63 12.26 -1.48
C SER A 172 11.06 13.67 -1.18
N ALA A 173 11.85 14.71 -1.44
CA ALA A 173 11.45 16.10 -1.22
C ALA A 173 10.13 16.47 -1.96
N PHE A 174 9.86 15.83 -3.09
CA PHE A 174 8.62 16.00 -3.84
C PHE A 174 7.41 15.56 -3.01
N ASN A 175 7.47 14.38 -2.40
CA ASN A 175 6.38 13.82 -1.65
C ASN A 175 6.18 14.52 -0.30
N LEU A 176 7.21 15.07 0.30
CA LEU A 176 7.12 15.84 1.54
C LEU A 176 6.22 17.07 1.38
N ARG A 177 6.17 17.71 0.20
CA ARG A 177 5.28 18.82 -0.09
C ARG A 177 3.80 18.45 -0.03
N TYR A 178 3.48 17.22 -0.41
CA TYR A 178 2.11 16.69 -0.39
C TYR A 178 1.77 15.91 0.89
N ALA A 179 2.79 15.38 1.59
CA ALA A 179 2.61 14.72 2.88
C ALA A 179 2.33 15.72 4.02
N GLY A 180 2.76 16.97 3.88
CA GLY A 180 2.65 18.03 4.87
C GLY A 180 1.34 18.83 4.78
N GLY A 181 0.20 18.20 4.55
CA GLY A 181 -1.09 18.87 4.54
C GLY A 181 -1.49 19.43 5.91
N ARG A 182 -1.09 20.59 6.20
CA ARG A 182 -1.59 21.82 6.85
C ARG A 182 -0.38 22.70 7.15
N ARG A 183 -0.29 23.82 6.48
CA ARG A 183 0.47 24.93 7.04
C ARG A 183 -0.20 25.26 8.37
N PRO A 184 0.55 25.39 9.47
CA PRO A 184 -0.02 26.01 10.65
C PRO A 184 -0.51 27.42 10.24
N SER A 185 -1.77 27.67 10.50
CA SER A 185 -2.39 29.00 10.44
C SER A 185 -1.76 29.90 11.48
#